data_628f298e70f720831b46599b51792128
#
_entry.id   628f298e70f720831b46599b51792128
#
_cell.length_a   1.000
_cell.length_b   1.000
_cell.length_c   1.000
_cell.angle_alpha   90.00
_cell.angle_beta   90.00
_cell.angle_gamma   90.00
#
_symmetry.space_group_name_H-M   'P 1'
#
loop_
_entity.id
_entity.type
_entity.pdbx_description
1 polymer ?
#
loop_
_entity_poly.entity_id
_entity_poly.type
_entity_poly.pdbx_seq_one_letter_code
_entity_poly.pdbx_strand_id
1 'polypeptide(L)'
;SSQFVYGDGQYQCSRNKKIFYPELRTLKQLENKQWNILCPNRNPAKFVSFKEDQAPNPTNSYGLSKIALENTALKLGKTYNIPTVILRYSIVQGSRQSPRNLYSGALRIFITQALAAKPITVYEDGNQFRDFVNIKDVARANLLILKNPKANFEIFNVGGGKGYKILDFAKMVKEITKCP
;
A
#
# COMPACT_ATOMS: atom_id res chain seq x y z
N SER A 1 -1.04 -11.44 4.07
CA SER A 1 -1.56 -10.18 4.62
C SER A 1 -1.33 -9.00 3.66
N SER A 2 -1.38 -7.79 4.12
CA SER A 2 -1.34 -6.59 3.27
C SER A 2 -0.73 -5.40 4.01
N GLN A 3 -0.12 -4.47 3.28
CA GLN A 3 0.30 -3.17 3.81
C GLN A 3 -0.83 -2.34 4.45
N PHE A 4 -2.10 -2.63 4.15
CA PHE A 4 -3.24 -1.93 4.75
C PHE A 4 -3.39 -2.13 6.27
N VAL A 5 -2.63 -3.04 6.86
CA VAL A 5 -2.51 -3.15 8.32
C VAL A 5 -1.90 -1.90 8.96
N TYR A 6 -1.09 -1.13 8.19
CA TYR A 6 -0.48 0.12 8.65
C TYR A 6 -1.41 1.34 8.51
N GLY A 7 -2.61 1.15 7.96
CA GLY A 7 -3.55 2.25 7.69
C GLY A 7 -2.98 3.28 6.73
N ASP A 8 -3.14 4.56 7.06
CA ASP A 8 -2.63 5.68 6.27
C ASP A 8 -1.12 5.94 6.50
N GLY A 9 -0.49 5.11 7.34
CA GLY A 9 0.93 5.16 7.61
C GLY A 9 1.35 6.17 8.66
N GLN A 10 2.66 6.32 8.82
CA GLN A 10 3.27 7.31 9.69
C GLN A 10 3.80 8.49 8.89
N TYR A 11 3.75 9.66 9.50
CA TYR A 11 4.27 10.90 8.93
C TYR A 11 5.21 11.59 9.90
N GLN A 12 6.21 12.25 9.36
CA GLN A 12 7.14 13.08 10.12
C GLN A 12 6.86 14.56 9.83
N CYS A 13 6.66 15.32 10.90
CA CYS A 13 6.49 16.77 10.80
C CYS A 13 7.78 17.42 10.26
N SER A 14 7.65 18.29 9.25
CA SER A 14 8.80 18.95 8.63
C SER A 14 9.55 19.86 9.61
N ARG A 15 8.83 20.49 10.57
CA ARG A 15 9.39 21.46 11.52
C ARG A 15 10.08 20.80 12.70
N ASN A 16 9.37 19.96 13.46
CA ASN A 16 9.87 19.41 14.73
C ASN A 16 10.34 17.96 14.64
N LYS A 17 10.30 17.36 13.46
CA LYS A 17 10.73 15.97 13.16
C LYS A 17 9.97 14.89 13.95
N LYS A 18 8.93 15.22 14.71
CA LYS A 18 8.11 14.24 15.42
C LYS A 18 7.34 13.36 14.42
N ILE A 19 7.29 12.06 14.72
CA ILE A 19 6.49 11.07 13.97
C ILE A 19 5.11 11.02 14.60
N PHE A 20 4.09 10.89 13.75
CA PHE A 20 2.69 10.80 14.15
C PHE A 20 1.88 9.97 13.14
N TYR A 21 0.75 9.45 13.57
CA TYR A 21 -0.27 8.92 12.70
C TYR A 21 -1.23 10.05 12.29
N PRO A 22 -1.55 10.19 10.99
CA PRO A 22 -2.47 11.25 10.56
C PRO A 22 -3.89 10.95 11.01
N GLU A 23 -4.61 11.99 11.34
CA GLU A 23 -6.07 11.95 11.45
C GLU A 23 -6.72 11.99 10.07
N LEU A 24 -7.99 11.61 10.00
CA LEU A 24 -8.77 11.74 8.77
C LEU A 24 -8.84 13.22 8.34
N ARG A 25 -8.67 13.45 7.06
CA ARG A 25 -8.84 14.79 6.47
C ARG A 25 -10.27 15.27 6.67
N THR A 26 -10.45 16.49 7.16
CA THR A 26 -11.77 17.08 7.36
C THR A 26 -12.45 17.40 6.03
N LEU A 27 -13.79 17.42 6.00
CA LEU A 27 -14.56 17.83 4.81
C LEU A 27 -14.10 19.20 4.31
N LYS A 28 -13.95 20.18 5.21
CA LYS A 28 -13.46 21.53 4.87
C LYS A 28 -12.08 21.52 4.19
N GLN A 29 -11.18 20.63 4.63
CA GLN A 29 -9.86 20.46 4.00
C GLN A 29 -10.01 19.92 2.57
N LEU A 30 -10.88 18.93 2.36
CA LEU A 30 -11.14 18.33 1.05
C LEU A 30 -11.84 19.31 0.10
N GLU A 31 -12.82 20.05 0.56
CA GLU A 31 -13.51 21.11 -0.21
C GLU A 31 -12.54 22.20 -0.68
N ASN A 32 -11.56 22.55 0.15
CA ASN A 32 -10.48 23.50 -0.20
C ASN A 32 -9.36 22.87 -1.04
N LYS A 33 -9.50 21.62 -1.49
CA LYS A 33 -8.50 20.88 -2.29
C LYS A 33 -7.13 20.80 -1.61
N GLN A 34 -7.10 20.77 -0.28
CA GLN A 34 -5.88 20.62 0.52
C GLN A 34 -5.60 19.14 0.75
N TRP A 35 -4.99 18.49 -0.23
CA TRP A 35 -4.80 17.03 -0.25
C TRP A 35 -3.69 16.54 0.68
N ASN A 36 -2.72 17.39 1.00
CA ASN A 36 -1.54 17.01 1.77
C ASN A 36 -1.87 16.75 3.24
N ILE A 37 -1.22 15.74 3.81
CA ILE A 37 -1.25 15.51 5.25
C ILE A 37 -0.44 16.61 5.95
N LEU A 38 -1.08 17.21 6.94
CA LEU A 38 -0.45 18.19 7.82
C LEU A 38 -0.22 17.58 9.20
N CYS A 39 0.85 17.99 9.87
CA CYS A 39 1.06 17.61 11.26
C CYS A 39 0.06 18.38 12.18
N PRO A 40 -0.13 17.98 13.45
CA PRO A 40 -1.05 18.66 14.37
C PRO A 40 -0.88 20.18 14.44
N ASN A 41 0.34 20.66 14.23
CA ASN A 41 0.65 22.11 14.19
C ASN A 41 0.50 22.71 12.77
N ARG A 42 -0.24 22.06 11.88
CA ARG A 42 -0.52 22.49 10.50
C ARG A 42 0.72 22.73 9.60
N ASN A 43 1.87 22.17 9.96
CA ASN A 43 3.04 22.20 9.07
C ASN A 43 2.98 21.00 8.12
N PRO A 44 3.63 21.09 6.93
CA PRO A 44 3.77 19.98 6.01
C PRO A 44 4.39 18.76 6.69
N ALA A 45 3.93 17.59 6.33
CA ALA A 45 4.44 16.32 6.82
C ALA A 45 4.96 15.47 5.67
N LYS A 46 5.98 14.65 5.96
CA LYS A 46 6.56 13.70 5.02
C LYS A 46 6.18 12.28 5.44
N PHE A 47 5.80 11.46 4.48
CA PHE A 47 5.53 10.05 4.69
C PHE A 47 6.80 9.33 5.19
N VAL A 48 6.63 8.43 6.15
CA VAL A 48 7.67 7.53 6.67
C VAL A 48 7.42 6.13 6.12
N SER A 49 8.44 5.51 5.54
CA SER A 49 8.33 4.15 5.00
C SER A 49 7.95 3.15 6.08
N PHE A 50 7.09 2.20 5.73
CA PHE A 50 6.66 1.14 6.64
C PHE A 50 7.83 0.24 7.03
N LYS A 51 7.85 -0.13 8.30
CA LYS A 51 8.76 -1.14 8.85
C LYS A 51 7.94 -2.26 9.49
N GLU A 52 8.50 -3.46 9.55
CA GLU A 52 7.82 -4.63 10.09
C GLU A 52 7.55 -4.51 11.60
N ASP A 53 8.42 -3.81 12.33
CA ASP A 53 8.30 -3.51 13.76
C ASP A 53 7.30 -2.38 14.09
N GLN A 54 6.82 -1.68 13.06
CA GLN A 54 5.81 -0.65 13.23
C GLN A 54 4.49 -1.25 13.70
N ALA A 55 3.91 -0.68 14.78
CA ALA A 55 2.61 -1.08 15.27
C ALA A 55 1.53 -0.91 14.18
N PRO A 56 0.70 -1.92 13.95
CA PRO A 56 -0.44 -1.81 13.03
C PRO A 56 -1.40 -0.70 13.48
N ASN A 57 -1.92 0.06 12.51
CA ASN A 57 -2.90 1.12 12.74
C ASN A 57 -3.93 1.17 11.60
N PRO A 58 -4.72 0.11 11.40
CA PRO A 58 -5.66 0.04 10.28
C PRO A 58 -6.76 1.08 10.40
N THR A 59 -7.06 1.74 9.29
CA THR A 59 -8.10 2.77 9.20
C THR A 59 -9.36 2.30 8.47
N ASN A 60 -9.43 1.03 8.10
CA ASN A 60 -10.58 0.45 7.39
C ASN A 60 -10.79 -1.03 7.75
N SER A 61 -11.99 -1.55 7.44
CA SER A 61 -12.39 -2.92 7.75
C SER A 61 -11.49 -3.98 7.12
N TYR A 62 -10.97 -3.73 5.92
CA TYR A 62 -10.04 -4.64 5.27
C TYR A 62 -8.72 -4.76 6.04
N GLY A 63 -8.12 -3.64 6.45
CA GLY A 63 -6.91 -3.65 7.29
C GLY A 63 -7.14 -4.36 8.62
N LEU A 64 -8.28 -4.09 9.28
CA LEU A 64 -8.69 -4.77 10.52
C LEU A 64 -8.80 -6.29 10.33
N SER A 65 -9.44 -6.75 9.26
CA SER A 65 -9.56 -8.18 8.96
C SER A 65 -8.20 -8.84 8.74
N LYS A 66 -7.24 -8.11 8.13
CA LYS A 66 -5.89 -8.63 7.91
C LYS A 66 -5.07 -8.72 9.20
N ILE A 67 -5.23 -7.79 10.14
CA ILE A 67 -4.62 -7.89 11.48
C ILE A 67 -5.20 -9.07 12.27
N ALA A 68 -6.52 -9.24 12.24
CA ALA A 68 -7.15 -10.39 12.88
C ALA A 68 -6.58 -11.71 12.33
N LEU A 69 -6.41 -11.79 11.01
CA LEU A 69 -5.80 -12.95 10.34
C LEU A 69 -4.34 -13.15 10.77
N GLU A 70 -3.52 -12.10 10.82
CA GLU A 70 -2.12 -12.19 11.28
C GLU A 70 -2.03 -12.74 12.71
N ASN A 71 -2.79 -12.14 13.62
CA ASN A 71 -2.80 -12.53 15.03
C ASN A 71 -3.27 -13.97 15.21
N THR A 72 -4.34 -14.37 14.51
CA THR A 72 -4.87 -15.73 14.56
C THR A 72 -3.84 -16.71 14.02
N ALA A 73 -3.29 -16.46 12.84
CA ALA A 73 -2.33 -17.37 12.21
C ALA A 73 -1.07 -17.57 13.06
N LEU A 74 -0.47 -16.48 13.55
CA LEU A 74 0.73 -16.57 14.40
C LEU A 74 0.44 -17.26 15.73
N LYS A 75 -0.71 -16.96 16.36
CA LYS A 75 -1.08 -17.58 17.63
C LYS A 75 -1.33 -19.07 17.49
N LEU A 76 -2.12 -19.48 16.52
CA LEU A 76 -2.38 -20.90 16.26
C LEU A 76 -1.10 -21.62 15.80
N GLY A 77 -0.32 -20.98 14.92
CA GLY A 77 0.97 -21.52 14.49
C GLY A 77 1.89 -21.86 15.69
N LYS A 78 2.01 -20.92 16.62
CA LYS A 78 2.82 -21.13 17.85
C LYS A 78 2.19 -22.20 18.75
N THR A 79 0.87 -22.17 18.95
CA THR A 79 0.17 -23.14 19.82
C THR A 79 0.31 -24.57 19.32
N TYR A 80 0.22 -24.78 18.02
CA TYR A 80 0.28 -26.12 17.40
C TYR A 80 1.63 -26.47 16.80
N ASN A 81 2.64 -25.64 17.04
CA ASN A 81 4.00 -25.79 16.49
C ASN A 81 4.01 -25.92 14.96
N ILE A 82 3.17 -25.13 14.28
CA ILE A 82 3.10 -25.06 12.83
C ILE A 82 3.90 -23.84 12.36
N PRO A 83 5.02 -24.02 11.62
CA PRO A 83 5.78 -22.91 11.08
C PRO A 83 4.90 -21.94 10.31
N THR A 84 4.85 -20.70 10.75
CA THR A 84 3.94 -19.67 10.21
C THR A 84 4.73 -18.40 9.93
N VAL A 85 4.55 -17.85 8.74
CA VAL A 85 5.17 -16.57 8.32
C VAL A 85 4.11 -15.64 7.80
N ILE A 86 4.20 -14.36 8.16
CA ILE A 86 3.31 -13.33 7.65
C ILE A 86 4.02 -12.52 6.56
N LEU A 87 3.42 -12.45 5.37
CA LEU A 87 3.86 -11.55 4.31
C LEU A 87 2.83 -10.44 4.12
N ARG A 88 3.24 -9.19 4.34
CA ARG A 88 2.45 -7.97 4.11
C ARG A 88 2.74 -7.45 2.73
N TYR A 89 1.89 -7.79 1.76
CA TYR A 89 2.07 -7.35 0.38
C TYR A 89 1.69 -5.88 0.21
N SER A 90 2.48 -5.16 -0.58
CA SER A 90 2.09 -3.86 -1.11
C SER A 90 1.12 -4.05 -2.29
N ILE A 91 1.01 -3.11 -3.22
CA ILE A 91 0.07 -3.21 -4.33
C ILE A 91 0.61 -4.18 -5.39
N VAL A 92 0.10 -5.40 -5.38
CA VAL A 92 0.54 -6.45 -6.31
C VAL A 92 0.00 -6.15 -7.72
N GLN A 93 0.90 -6.21 -8.70
CA GLN A 93 0.60 -6.01 -10.12
C GLN A 93 1.25 -7.10 -10.96
N GLY A 94 0.61 -7.47 -12.05
CA GLY A 94 1.21 -8.43 -12.98
C GLY A 94 0.21 -9.07 -13.93
N SER A 95 0.73 -9.96 -14.77
CA SER A 95 -0.07 -10.74 -15.71
C SER A 95 -1.14 -11.56 -14.99
N ARG A 96 -2.27 -11.78 -15.68
CA ARG A 96 -3.46 -12.50 -15.17
C ARG A 96 -4.23 -11.78 -14.06
N GLN A 97 -3.95 -10.50 -13.80
CA GLN A 97 -4.83 -9.69 -12.97
C GLN A 97 -6.21 -9.57 -13.62
N SER A 98 -7.28 -9.82 -12.85
CA SER A 98 -8.64 -9.73 -13.37
C SER A 98 -8.96 -8.34 -13.93
N PRO A 99 -9.37 -8.21 -15.19
CA PRO A 99 -9.78 -6.91 -15.75
C PRO A 99 -11.11 -6.42 -15.17
N ARG A 100 -11.89 -7.30 -14.56
CA ARG A 100 -13.25 -7.02 -14.07
C ARG A 100 -13.31 -6.60 -12.60
N ASN A 101 -12.18 -6.63 -11.87
CA ASN A 101 -12.17 -6.22 -10.48
C ASN A 101 -12.25 -4.68 -10.38
N LEU A 102 -13.43 -4.14 -10.07
CA LEU A 102 -13.67 -2.70 -9.95
C LEU A 102 -13.09 -2.09 -8.68
N TYR A 103 -12.78 -2.89 -7.68
CA TYR A 103 -12.39 -2.41 -6.35
C TYR A 103 -10.90 -2.06 -6.23
N SER A 104 -10.01 -2.68 -6.97
CA SER A 104 -8.57 -2.50 -6.78
C SER A 104 -7.79 -2.31 -8.07
N GLY A 105 -6.69 -1.58 -7.98
CA GLY A 105 -5.68 -1.52 -9.02
C GLY A 105 -5.79 -0.30 -9.92
N ALA A 106 -5.34 0.87 -9.44
CA ALA A 106 -5.27 2.10 -10.22
C ALA A 106 -4.58 1.87 -11.58
N LEU A 107 -3.45 1.14 -11.59
CA LEU A 107 -2.73 0.84 -12.83
C LEU A 107 -3.59 0.07 -13.84
N ARG A 108 -4.34 -0.93 -13.37
CA ARG A 108 -5.26 -1.68 -14.24
C ARG A 108 -6.35 -0.78 -14.81
N ILE A 109 -6.93 0.10 -13.98
CA ILE A 109 -7.96 1.05 -14.41
C ILE A 109 -7.40 1.98 -15.48
N PHE A 110 -6.20 2.52 -15.27
CA PHE A 110 -5.53 3.40 -16.23
C PHE A 110 -5.27 2.71 -17.55
N ILE A 111 -4.73 1.48 -17.52
CA ILE A 111 -4.50 0.67 -18.72
C ILE A 111 -5.83 0.40 -19.45
N THR A 112 -6.89 0.02 -18.72
CA THR A 112 -8.20 -0.25 -19.33
C THR A 112 -8.80 1.01 -19.97
N GLN A 113 -8.69 2.17 -19.30
CA GLN A 113 -9.14 3.44 -19.87
C GLN A 113 -8.33 3.81 -21.11
N ALA A 114 -7.02 3.71 -21.05
CA ALA A 114 -6.13 4.01 -22.16
C ALA A 114 -6.40 3.11 -23.39
N LEU A 115 -6.53 1.80 -23.19
CA LEU A 115 -6.84 0.85 -24.28
C LEU A 115 -8.23 1.07 -24.88
N ALA A 116 -9.16 1.63 -24.12
CA ALA A 116 -10.50 2.03 -24.59
C ALA A 116 -10.53 3.45 -25.19
N ALA A 117 -9.37 4.08 -25.42
CA ALA A 117 -9.23 5.48 -25.86
C ALA A 117 -10.03 6.48 -24.99
N LYS A 118 -10.17 6.18 -23.69
CA LYS A 118 -10.86 7.05 -22.72
C LYS A 118 -9.84 7.84 -21.91
N PRO A 119 -10.18 9.05 -21.45
CA PRO A 119 -9.33 9.82 -20.55
C PRO A 119 -9.00 9.04 -19.28
N ILE A 120 -7.72 9.10 -18.86
CA ILE A 120 -7.29 8.50 -17.60
C ILE A 120 -7.73 9.41 -16.45
N THR A 121 -8.54 8.86 -15.54
CA THR A 121 -9.06 9.60 -14.38
C THR A 121 -8.11 9.47 -13.21
N VAL A 122 -7.54 10.58 -12.78
CA VAL A 122 -6.70 10.68 -11.58
C VAL A 122 -7.48 11.43 -10.51
N TYR A 123 -7.64 10.82 -9.35
CA TYR A 123 -8.33 11.45 -8.23
C TYR A 123 -7.39 12.39 -7.47
N GLU A 124 -7.96 13.46 -6.90
CA GLU A 124 -7.26 14.50 -6.16
C GLU A 124 -6.16 15.16 -7.04
N ASP A 125 -4.96 15.35 -6.52
CA ASP A 125 -3.82 15.88 -7.26
C ASP A 125 -2.88 14.79 -7.82
N GLY A 126 -3.20 13.52 -7.56
CA GLY A 126 -2.39 12.39 -7.99
C GLY A 126 -1.02 12.27 -7.30
N ASN A 127 -0.75 13.08 -6.27
CA ASN A 127 0.51 13.04 -5.52
C ASN A 127 0.57 11.94 -4.46
N GLN A 128 -0.47 11.14 -4.31
CA GLN A 128 -0.49 10.00 -3.39
C GLN A 128 0.58 8.99 -3.81
N PHE A 129 1.44 8.61 -2.86
CA PHE A 129 2.43 7.57 -3.08
C PHE A 129 1.81 6.18 -2.96
N ARG A 130 2.24 5.30 -3.85
CA ARG A 130 1.95 3.86 -3.78
C ARG A 130 3.20 3.08 -4.10
N ASP A 131 3.41 2.00 -3.36
CA ASP A 131 4.44 1.01 -3.66
C ASP A 131 3.79 -0.15 -4.44
N PHE A 132 4.36 -0.46 -5.60
CA PHE A 132 3.88 -1.52 -6.48
C PHE A 132 4.90 -2.65 -6.51
N VAL A 133 4.42 -3.87 -6.33
CA VAL A 133 5.26 -5.07 -6.40
C VAL A 133 4.80 -5.99 -7.54
N ASN A 134 5.75 -6.54 -8.28
CA ASN A 134 5.42 -7.49 -9.34
C ASN A 134 4.98 -8.83 -8.75
N ILE A 135 3.98 -9.47 -9.36
CA ILE A 135 3.50 -10.79 -8.94
C ILE A 135 4.60 -11.86 -8.93
N LYS A 136 5.61 -11.75 -9.79
CA LYS A 136 6.76 -12.67 -9.80
C LYS A 136 7.61 -12.52 -8.54
N ASP A 137 7.80 -11.29 -8.04
CA ASP A 137 8.54 -11.04 -6.81
C ASP A 137 7.76 -11.52 -5.60
N VAL A 138 6.43 -11.37 -5.61
CA VAL A 138 5.56 -11.96 -4.58
C VAL A 138 5.69 -13.48 -4.57
N ALA A 139 5.63 -14.14 -5.73
CA ALA A 139 5.82 -15.59 -5.83
C ALA A 139 7.20 -16.01 -5.33
N ARG A 140 8.25 -15.27 -5.71
CA ARG A 140 9.62 -15.51 -5.24
C ARG A 140 9.75 -15.35 -3.73
N ALA A 141 9.15 -14.33 -3.14
CA ALA A 141 9.13 -14.13 -1.68
C ALA A 141 8.50 -15.32 -0.97
N ASN A 142 7.36 -15.83 -1.45
CA ASN A 142 6.72 -17.03 -0.91
C ASN A 142 7.65 -18.25 -0.96
N LEU A 143 8.34 -18.47 -2.08
CA LEU A 143 9.28 -19.60 -2.21
C LEU A 143 10.50 -19.45 -1.28
N LEU A 144 10.99 -18.24 -1.06
CA LEU A 144 12.12 -17.98 -0.19
C LEU A 144 11.81 -18.30 1.27
N ILE A 145 10.64 -17.88 1.77
CA ILE A 145 10.25 -18.16 3.15
C ILE A 145 10.01 -19.65 3.40
N LEU A 146 9.42 -20.37 2.43
CA LEU A 146 9.22 -21.83 2.56
C LEU A 146 10.52 -22.61 2.69
N LYS A 147 11.63 -22.09 2.19
CA LYS A 147 12.95 -22.69 2.23
C LYS A 147 13.83 -22.20 3.37
N ASN A 148 13.35 -21.26 4.19
CA ASN A 148 14.15 -20.64 5.24
C ASN A 148 13.48 -20.76 6.61
N PRO A 149 13.86 -21.75 7.43
CA PRO A 149 13.31 -21.92 8.78
C PRO A 149 13.50 -20.71 9.72
N LYS A 150 14.50 -19.85 9.45
CA LYS A 150 14.71 -18.61 10.22
C LYS A 150 13.59 -17.58 10.02
N ALA A 151 12.76 -17.75 8.99
CA ALA A 151 11.60 -16.90 8.76
C ALA A 151 10.38 -17.30 9.62
N ASN A 152 10.42 -18.43 10.31
CA ASN A 152 9.29 -18.94 11.07
C ASN A 152 8.87 -17.96 12.17
N PHE A 153 7.57 -17.69 12.23
CA PHE A 153 6.92 -16.77 13.17
C PHE A 153 7.29 -15.29 13.01
N GLU A 154 7.94 -14.95 11.90
CA GLU A 154 8.31 -13.58 11.56
C GLU A 154 7.31 -12.94 10.60
N ILE A 155 7.40 -11.61 10.50
CA ILE A 155 6.58 -10.76 9.62
C ILE A 155 7.52 -10.06 8.65
N PHE A 156 7.18 -10.05 7.35
CA PHE A 156 7.95 -9.36 6.31
C PHE A 156 7.05 -8.48 5.45
N ASN A 157 7.53 -7.29 5.13
CA ASN A 157 6.95 -6.47 4.07
C ASN A 157 7.46 -6.96 2.71
N VAL A 158 6.56 -7.09 1.75
CA VAL A 158 6.88 -7.46 0.38
C VAL A 158 6.39 -6.36 -0.56
N GLY A 159 7.29 -5.48 -0.93
CA GLY A 159 7.05 -4.32 -1.77
C GLY A 159 8.05 -4.23 -2.92
N GLY A 160 7.87 -3.24 -3.78
CA GLY A 160 8.80 -2.92 -4.86
C GLY A 160 10.02 -2.12 -4.40
N GLY A 161 10.02 -1.64 -3.16
CA GLY A 161 11.10 -0.85 -2.56
C GLY A 161 11.14 0.61 -3.02
N LYS A 162 10.19 1.04 -3.84
CA LYS A 162 10.09 2.43 -4.31
C LYS A 162 8.65 2.90 -4.38
N GLY A 163 8.37 4.04 -3.75
CA GLY A 163 7.08 4.70 -3.88
C GLY A 163 6.98 5.51 -5.18
N TYR A 164 5.86 5.36 -5.88
CA TYR A 164 5.52 6.12 -7.07
C TYR A 164 4.27 6.97 -6.81
N LYS A 165 4.24 8.18 -7.37
CA LYS A 165 3.02 8.98 -7.39
C LYS A 165 2.02 8.38 -8.38
N ILE A 166 0.75 8.44 -8.04
CA ILE A 166 -0.33 7.96 -8.94
C ILE A 166 -0.29 8.72 -10.27
N LEU A 167 -0.01 10.02 -10.25
CA LEU A 167 0.11 10.84 -11.46
C LEU A 167 1.25 10.38 -12.37
N ASP A 168 2.40 9.98 -11.81
CA ASP A 168 3.52 9.48 -12.60
C ASP A 168 3.17 8.17 -13.30
N PHE A 169 2.41 7.29 -12.61
CA PHE A 169 1.86 6.09 -13.22
C PHE A 169 0.90 6.38 -14.38
N ALA A 170 0.01 7.35 -14.21
CA ALA A 170 -0.91 7.75 -15.26
C ALA A 170 -0.15 8.25 -16.51
N LYS A 171 0.89 9.08 -16.30
CA LYS A 171 1.76 9.56 -17.37
C LYS A 171 2.50 8.42 -18.10
N MET A 172 3.09 7.47 -17.35
CA MET A 172 3.75 6.31 -17.94
C MET A 172 2.78 5.45 -18.77
N VAL A 173 1.57 5.22 -18.29
CA VAL A 173 0.55 4.50 -19.06
C VAL A 173 0.22 5.23 -20.34
N LYS A 174 0.01 6.56 -20.27
CA LYS A 174 -0.25 7.39 -21.46
C LYS A 174 0.87 7.30 -22.49
N GLU A 175 2.13 7.40 -22.06
CA GLU A 175 3.30 7.29 -22.93
C GLU A 175 3.40 5.91 -23.61
N ILE A 176 3.24 4.83 -22.84
CA ILE A 176 3.37 3.46 -23.34
C ILE A 176 2.22 3.11 -24.30
N THR A 177 1.00 3.53 -23.98
CA THR A 177 -0.20 3.21 -24.78
C THR A 177 -0.45 4.18 -25.93
N LYS A 178 0.31 5.28 -25.99
CA LYS A 178 0.11 6.40 -26.93
C LYS A 178 -1.34 6.93 -26.91
N CYS A 179 -2.01 6.81 -25.77
CA CYS A 179 -3.36 7.32 -25.57
C CYS A 179 -3.36 8.85 -25.59
N PRO A 180 -4.37 9.50 -26.18
CA PRO A 180 -4.48 10.97 -26.21
C PRO A 180 -4.65 11.61 -24.83
#